data_a67e82ead11e22082ee030382a41cd9b
#
_entry.id   a67e82ead11e22082ee030382a41cd9b
#
_cell.length_a   1.000
_cell.length_b   1.000
_cell.length_c   1.000
_cell.angle_alpha   90.00
_cell.angle_beta   90.00
_cell.angle_gamma   90.00
#
_symmetry.space_group_name_H-M   'P 1'
#
loop_
_entity.id
_entity.type
_entity.pdbx_description
1 polymer ?
#
loop_
_entity_poly.entity_id
_entity_poly.type
_entity_poly.pdbx_seq_one_letter_code
_entity_poly.pdbx_strand_id
1 'polypeptide(L)'
;MKKKLVFSTVVLLLMAGIVSCIQRVKKSKVSSPKAEHVFLIGIDGWGAYSVEKGNIPNLRNLMQEGSYTLKKRTVLPSSSAPNWASMYMGVGPELHGYCEWGSQVPDLPPRIVNEHNIFPTIFSILREQSPEAKIGNLCEWDGIRYLVDTLTLDYDKHVAEAGTDSTATARYAVEYINKEKPTFFNIVFDALDHVGHAKGHDTEAYYNKLSEIDKYVGDIVNAIKQAGIWNESIIIVTADHGGKGYGHGGRTMLEMETPFI
;
A
#
# COMPACT_ATOMS: atom_id res chain seq x y z
N MET A 1 20.73 -69.83 8.97
CA MET A 1 21.58 -68.63 9.08
C MET A 1 21.60 -67.73 7.85
N LYS A 2 21.59 -68.27 6.62
CA LYS A 2 21.70 -67.43 5.38
C LYS A 2 20.48 -66.51 5.12
N LYS A 3 19.27 -66.84 5.49
CA LYS A 3 18.08 -65.97 5.26
C LYS A 3 18.01 -64.73 6.15
N LYS A 4 18.54 -64.74 7.38
CA LYS A 4 18.59 -63.59 8.27
C LYS A 4 19.59 -62.53 7.81
N LEU A 5 20.70 -62.98 7.19
CA LEU A 5 21.76 -62.07 6.73
C LEU A 5 21.32 -61.28 5.50
N VAL A 6 20.57 -61.88 4.57
CA VAL A 6 20.06 -61.20 3.36
C VAL A 6 19.03 -60.14 3.71
N PHE A 7 18.13 -60.42 4.70
CA PHE A 7 17.10 -59.47 5.11
C PHE A 7 17.75 -58.22 5.75
N SER A 8 18.82 -58.39 6.58
CA SER A 8 19.49 -57.29 7.23
C SER A 8 20.23 -56.39 6.23
N THR A 9 20.79 -56.97 5.16
CA THR A 9 21.52 -56.22 4.12
C THR A 9 20.56 -55.40 3.24
N VAL A 10 19.36 -55.93 2.92
CA VAL A 10 18.37 -55.21 2.13
C VAL A 10 17.76 -54.04 2.92
N VAL A 11 17.53 -54.21 4.23
CA VAL A 11 17.06 -53.10 5.08
C VAL A 11 18.08 -51.99 5.21
N LEU A 12 19.37 -52.34 5.33
CA LEU A 12 20.45 -51.30 5.38
C LEU A 12 20.58 -50.55 4.03
N LEU A 13 20.43 -51.20 2.90
CA LEU A 13 20.46 -50.58 1.56
C LEU A 13 19.27 -49.67 1.34
N LEU A 14 18.08 -50.04 1.80
CA LEU A 14 16.89 -49.21 1.77
C LEU A 14 17.00 -47.97 2.65
N MET A 15 17.56 -48.11 3.84
CA MET A 15 17.79 -46.99 4.74
C MET A 15 18.86 -46.01 4.20
N ALA A 16 19.92 -46.53 3.57
CA ALA A 16 20.95 -45.68 2.92
C ALA A 16 20.40 -44.92 1.70
N GLY A 17 19.44 -45.56 0.95
CA GLY A 17 18.75 -44.88 -0.16
C GLY A 17 17.83 -43.75 0.29
N ILE A 18 17.13 -43.91 1.40
CA ILE A 18 16.24 -42.88 1.98
C ILE A 18 17.06 -41.71 2.52
N VAL A 19 18.20 -41.97 3.21
CA VAL A 19 19.08 -40.91 3.71
C VAL A 19 19.73 -40.12 2.57
N SER A 20 20.08 -40.79 1.45
CA SER A 20 20.64 -40.12 0.27
C SER A 20 19.61 -39.24 -0.47
N CYS A 21 18.32 -39.61 -0.47
CA CYS A 21 17.25 -38.75 -0.99
C CYS A 21 16.97 -37.53 -0.09
N ILE A 22 17.08 -37.66 1.23
CA ILE A 22 16.83 -36.55 2.17
C ILE A 22 17.98 -35.50 2.11
N GLN A 23 19.21 -35.91 1.79
CA GLN A 23 20.34 -34.98 1.68
C GLN A 23 20.35 -34.17 0.37
N ARG A 24 19.53 -34.49 -0.64
CA ARG A 24 19.49 -33.77 -1.93
C ARG A 24 18.52 -32.60 -1.99
N VAL A 25 17.73 -32.34 -0.98
CA VAL A 25 17.02 -31.08 -0.86
C VAL A 25 17.90 -30.09 -0.12
N LYS A 26 19.05 -29.70 -0.68
CA LYS A 26 19.64 -28.41 -0.37
C LYS A 26 18.60 -27.38 -0.85
N LYS A 27 17.79 -26.87 0.09
CA LYS A 27 17.11 -25.59 -0.12
C LYS A 27 18.21 -24.63 -0.56
N SER A 28 18.28 -24.31 -1.85
CA SER A 28 18.91 -23.09 -2.28
C SER A 28 18.21 -22.00 -1.43
N LYS A 29 18.94 -21.35 -0.55
CA LYS A 29 18.53 -20.05 -0.03
C LYS A 29 18.53 -19.15 -1.27
N VAL A 30 17.43 -19.11 -1.99
CA VAL A 30 17.09 -17.95 -2.81
C VAL A 30 16.95 -16.87 -1.76
N SER A 31 18.00 -16.08 -1.55
CA SER A 31 17.86 -14.84 -0.81
C SER A 31 16.92 -14.00 -1.67
N SER A 32 15.67 -13.92 -1.26
CA SER A 32 14.78 -12.89 -1.82
C SER A 32 15.55 -11.58 -1.70
N PRO A 33 15.64 -10.78 -2.76
CA PRO A 33 16.23 -9.46 -2.65
C PRO A 33 15.51 -8.75 -1.49
N LYS A 34 16.24 -8.25 -0.54
CA LYS A 34 15.70 -7.52 0.59
C LYS A 34 15.24 -6.17 0.05
N ALA A 35 13.95 -5.88 0.14
CA ALA A 35 13.46 -4.54 -0.18
C ALA A 35 14.02 -3.55 0.85
N GLU A 36 14.63 -2.48 0.38
CA GLU A 36 15.16 -1.40 1.20
C GLU A 36 14.26 -0.16 1.15
N HIS A 37 13.41 -0.08 0.14
CA HIS A 37 12.51 1.03 -0.11
C HIS A 37 11.08 0.52 -0.31
N VAL A 38 10.11 1.18 0.31
CA VAL A 38 8.68 0.90 0.13
C VAL A 38 7.97 2.20 -0.19
N PHE A 39 7.26 2.22 -1.31
CA PHE A 39 6.43 3.34 -1.75
C PHE A 39 4.96 2.91 -1.68
N LEU A 40 4.18 3.57 -0.83
CA LEU A 40 2.75 3.40 -0.75
C LEU A 40 2.07 4.57 -1.45
N ILE A 41 1.52 4.32 -2.61
CA ILE A 41 0.81 5.32 -3.42
C ILE A 41 -0.67 5.09 -3.25
N GLY A 42 -1.34 6.02 -2.59
CA GLY A 42 -2.77 6.03 -2.39
C GLY A 42 -3.46 6.90 -3.44
N ILE A 43 -4.55 6.40 -3.99
CA ILE A 43 -5.45 7.15 -4.87
C ILE A 43 -6.84 7.12 -4.24
N ASP A 44 -7.21 8.20 -3.54
CA ASP A 44 -8.46 8.30 -2.82
C ASP A 44 -9.66 8.15 -3.77
N GLY A 45 -10.67 7.38 -3.35
CA GLY A 45 -11.87 7.16 -4.13
C GLY A 45 -11.72 6.28 -5.39
N TRP A 46 -10.59 5.54 -5.54
CA TRP A 46 -10.34 4.73 -6.72
C TRP A 46 -11.01 3.35 -6.64
N GLY A 47 -12.21 3.24 -7.19
CA GLY A 47 -12.96 1.99 -7.26
C GLY A 47 -12.39 1.00 -8.30
N ALA A 48 -12.39 -0.30 -7.95
CA ALA A 48 -11.87 -1.38 -8.80
C ALA A 48 -12.57 -1.47 -10.17
N TYR A 49 -13.85 -1.09 -10.25
CA TYR A 49 -14.63 -1.06 -11.50
C TYR A 49 -14.02 -0.18 -12.59
N SER A 50 -13.21 0.81 -12.18
CA SER A 50 -12.64 1.78 -13.12
C SER A 50 -11.39 1.27 -13.84
N VAL A 51 -10.76 0.21 -13.36
CA VAL A 51 -9.52 -0.32 -13.93
C VAL A 51 -9.71 -0.82 -15.35
N GLU A 52 -10.84 -1.44 -15.67
CA GLU A 52 -11.10 -1.91 -17.04
C GLU A 52 -11.36 -0.75 -18.01
N LYS A 53 -12.02 0.31 -17.56
CA LYS A 53 -12.50 1.43 -18.37
C LYS A 53 -11.47 2.55 -18.50
N GLY A 54 -10.61 2.73 -17.51
CA GLY A 54 -9.65 3.83 -17.45
C GLY A 54 -8.51 3.69 -18.46
N ASN A 55 -8.06 4.82 -18.99
CA ASN A 55 -6.80 4.89 -19.74
C ASN A 55 -5.64 5.08 -18.74
N ILE A 56 -5.09 3.97 -18.23
CA ILE A 56 -4.12 3.90 -17.16
C ILE A 56 -2.89 3.04 -17.51
N PRO A 57 -2.12 3.42 -18.54
CA PRO A 57 -1.02 2.60 -19.04
C PRO A 57 0.09 2.34 -18.01
N ASN A 58 0.42 3.30 -17.13
CA ASN A 58 1.46 3.14 -16.13
C ASN A 58 1.05 2.16 -15.03
N LEU A 59 -0.17 2.27 -14.52
CA LEU A 59 -0.75 1.32 -13.56
C LEU A 59 -0.88 -0.07 -14.18
N ARG A 60 -1.29 -0.19 -15.45
CA ARG A 60 -1.33 -1.48 -16.15
C ARG A 60 0.06 -2.11 -16.29
N ASN A 61 1.10 -1.33 -16.52
CA ASN A 61 2.47 -1.84 -16.55
C ASN A 61 2.89 -2.39 -15.19
N LEU A 62 2.58 -1.69 -14.09
CA LEU A 62 2.82 -2.21 -12.73
C LEU A 62 2.06 -3.52 -12.48
N MET A 63 0.80 -3.61 -12.91
CA MET A 63 0.02 -4.85 -12.82
C MET A 63 0.63 -6.01 -13.62
N GLN A 64 1.24 -5.74 -14.78
CA GLN A 64 1.88 -6.76 -15.62
C GLN A 64 3.25 -7.20 -15.09
N GLU A 65 4.01 -6.28 -14.50
CA GLU A 65 5.34 -6.53 -13.95
C GLU A 65 5.27 -7.11 -12.54
N GLY A 66 4.15 -6.94 -11.82
CA GLY A 66 3.99 -7.33 -10.42
C GLY A 66 2.84 -8.31 -10.19
N SER A 67 2.14 -8.07 -9.11
CA SER A 67 0.94 -8.82 -8.70
C SER A 67 -0.18 -7.86 -8.35
N TYR A 68 -1.41 -8.21 -8.64
CA TYR A 68 -2.54 -7.34 -8.33
C TYR A 68 -3.81 -8.11 -7.98
N THR A 69 -4.72 -7.41 -7.31
CA THR A 69 -6.11 -7.84 -7.15
C THR A 69 -7.06 -6.66 -7.31
N LEU A 70 -8.21 -6.90 -7.90
CA LEU A 70 -9.32 -5.94 -7.98
C LEU A 70 -10.43 -6.25 -6.95
N LYS A 71 -10.13 -7.09 -5.97
CA LYS A 71 -11.07 -7.58 -4.95
C LYS A 71 -10.62 -7.26 -3.53
N LYS A 72 -9.68 -6.33 -3.35
CA LYS A 72 -9.41 -5.79 -2.03
C LYS A 72 -10.67 -5.09 -1.54
N ARG A 73 -11.04 -5.29 -0.28
CA ARG A 73 -12.21 -4.65 0.31
C ARG A 73 -11.82 -3.68 1.39
N THR A 74 -12.57 -2.59 1.41
CA THR A 74 -12.49 -1.59 2.47
C THR A 74 -13.14 -2.11 3.75
N VAL A 75 -12.85 -1.47 4.89
CA VAL A 75 -13.66 -1.60 6.09
C VAL A 75 -14.94 -0.76 5.95
N LEU A 76 -15.92 -0.96 6.81
CA LEU A 76 -17.12 -0.13 6.89
C LEU A 76 -16.98 0.88 8.04
N PRO A 77 -17.41 2.13 7.80
CA PRO A 77 -17.93 2.68 6.54
C PRO A 77 -16.83 2.76 5.46
N SER A 78 -17.21 2.63 4.17
CA SER A 78 -16.28 2.77 3.05
C SER A 78 -15.94 4.24 2.81
N SER A 79 -15.21 4.83 3.72
CA SER A 79 -14.83 6.25 3.74
C SER A 79 -13.38 6.46 4.18
N SER A 80 -12.88 7.67 3.97
CA SER A 80 -11.45 7.96 3.97
C SER A 80 -10.77 7.67 5.31
N ALA A 81 -11.10 8.36 6.41
CA ALA A 81 -10.36 8.16 7.66
C ALA A 81 -10.39 6.73 8.19
N PRO A 82 -11.55 6.00 8.26
CA PRO A 82 -11.56 4.61 8.72
C PRO A 82 -10.67 3.68 7.89
N ASN A 83 -10.61 3.90 6.57
CA ASN A 83 -9.86 3.01 5.68
C ASN A 83 -8.37 3.35 5.61
N TRP A 84 -8.01 4.63 5.56
CA TRP A 84 -6.60 5.04 5.66
C TRP A 84 -6.02 4.63 7.02
N ALA A 85 -6.75 4.89 8.14
CA ALA A 85 -6.33 4.44 9.46
C ALA A 85 -6.15 2.92 9.52
N SER A 86 -7.10 2.15 8.99
CA SER A 86 -7.00 0.68 8.96
C SER A 86 -5.78 0.19 8.18
N MET A 87 -5.40 0.86 7.08
CA MET A 87 -4.21 0.52 6.31
C MET A 87 -2.91 0.87 7.06
N TYR A 88 -2.85 2.04 7.69
CA TYR A 88 -1.64 2.47 8.42
C TYR A 88 -1.46 1.74 9.74
N MET A 89 -2.54 1.34 10.41
CA MET A 89 -2.56 0.72 11.73
C MET A 89 -2.69 -0.81 11.69
N GLY A 90 -3.05 -1.38 10.54
CA GLY A 90 -3.15 -2.83 10.33
C GLY A 90 -4.30 -3.51 11.08
N VAL A 91 -5.31 -2.75 11.52
CA VAL A 91 -6.51 -3.22 12.25
C VAL A 91 -7.75 -2.48 11.81
N GLY A 92 -8.93 -2.93 12.20
CA GLY A 92 -10.20 -2.28 11.89
C GLY A 92 -10.57 -1.13 12.84
N PRO A 93 -11.62 -0.35 12.47
CA PRO A 93 -12.10 0.79 13.25
C PRO A 93 -12.44 0.47 14.70
N GLU A 94 -12.88 -0.74 14.98
CA GLU A 94 -13.21 -1.21 16.34
C GLU A 94 -12.00 -1.28 17.27
N LEU A 95 -10.78 -1.23 16.72
CA LEU A 95 -9.54 -1.26 17.50
C LEU A 95 -8.81 0.08 17.50
N HIS A 96 -8.72 0.76 16.34
CA HIS A 96 -8.03 2.04 16.28
C HIS A 96 -8.92 3.24 16.59
N GLY A 97 -10.25 3.09 16.51
CA GLY A 97 -11.21 4.08 16.95
C GLY A 97 -11.62 5.13 15.92
N TYR A 98 -11.00 5.24 14.75
CA TYR A 98 -11.39 6.17 13.70
C TYR A 98 -12.55 5.58 12.90
N CYS A 99 -13.77 6.14 13.06
CA CYS A 99 -15.01 5.55 12.55
C CYS A 99 -15.72 6.43 11.53
N GLU A 100 -15.46 7.73 11.50
CA GLU A 100 -16.13 8.71 10.63
C GLU A 100 -15.19 9.19 9.51
N TRP A 101 -15.75 9.67 8.39
CA TRP A 101 -14.96 10.05 7.22
C TRP A 101 -13.86 11.08 7.50
N GLY A 102 -14.08 12.00 8.40
CA GLY A 102 -13.20 13.12 8.73
C GLY A 102 -12.67 13.09 10.16
N SER A 103 -12.62 11.90 10.80
CA SER A 103 -12.11 11.77 12.17
C SER A 103 -10.68 12.31 12.29
N GLN A 104 -10.49 13.33 13.11
CA GLN A 104 -9.17 13.89 13.44
C GLN A 104 -8.61 13.32 14.74
N VAL A 105 -9.47 12.78 15.56
CA VAL A 105 -9.17 12.02 16.78
C VAL A 105 -10.01 10.75 16.76
N PRO A 106 -9.62 9.70 17.48
CA PRO A 106 -10.44 8.49 17.55
C PRO A 106 -11.84 8.78 18.11
N ASP A 107 -12.89 8.36 17.41
CA ASP A 107 -14.29 8.47 17.83
C ASP A 107 -14.61 7.46 18.96
N LEU A 108 -13.89 6.35 18.97
CA LEU A 108 -13.91 5.34 20.02
C LEU A 108 -12.54 5.27 20.71
N PRO A 109 -12.47 4.97 22.02
CA PRO A 109 -11.18 4.77 22.68
C PRO A 109 -10.35 3.69 21.97
N PRO A 110 -9.16 4.00 21.46
CA PRO A 110 -8.29 3.03 20.80
C PRO A 110 -7.91 1.90 21.79
N ARG A 111 -7.77 0.67 21.26
CA ARG A 111 -7.42 -0.50 22.09
C ARG A 111 -6.07 -0.37 22.78
N ILE A 112 -5.11 0.24 22.11
CA ILE A 112 -3.77 0.59 22.59
C ILE A 112 -3.35 1.93 21.99
N VAL A 113 -2.40 2.58 22.63
CA VAL A 113 -1.72 3.77 22.07
C VAL A 113 -0.22 3.65 22.29
N ASN A 114 0.56 4.29 21.44
CA ASN A 114 2.00 4.44 21.60
C ASN A 114 2.34 5.64 22.52
N GLU A 115 3.61 5.98 22.65
CA GLU A 115 4.10 7.11 23.44
C GLU A 115 3.61 8.49 22.96
N HIS A 116 3.14 8.58 21.72
CA HIS A 116 2.58 9.79 21.12
C HIS A 116 1.04 9.87 21.22
N ASN A 117 0.42 8.94 21.99
CA ASN A 117 -1.04 8.86 22.16
C ASN A 117 -1.84 8.58 20.88
N ILE A 118 -1.22 7.95 19.88
CA ILE A 118 -1.88 7.45 18.69
C ILE A 118 -1.80 5.92 18.66
N PHE A 119 -2.80 5.25 18.04
CA PHE A 119 -2.70 3.80 17.79
C PHE A 119 -1.42 3.52 16.99
N PRO A 120 -0.62 2.47 17.32
CA PRO A 120 0.63 2.17 16.61
C PRO A 120 0.41 2.07 15.10
N THR A 121 1.22 2.81 14.35
CA THR A 121 1.16 2.86 12.90
C THR A 121 2.38 2.20 12.26
N ILE A 122 2.30 1.85 10.99
CA ILE A 122 3.47 1.40 10.22
C ILE A 122 4.64 2.39 10.31
N PHE A 123 4.36 3.69 10.43
CA PHE A 123 5.37 4.74 10.58
C PHE A 123 6.10 4.64 11.92
N SER A 124 5.35 4.55 13.04
CA SER A 124 5.94 4.45 14.38
C SER A 124 6.66 3.11 14.58
N ILE A 125 6.10 2.00 14.09
CA ILE A 125 6.73 0.68 14.17
C ILE A 125 8.03 0.66 13.35
N LEU A 126 8.05 1.27 12.16
CA LEU A 126 9.27 1.35 11.36
C LEU A 126 10.33 2.21 12.05
N ARG A 127 9.96 3.35 12.62
CA ARG A 127 10.87 4.21 13.37
C ARG A 127 11.48 3.50 14.57
N GLU A 128 10.68 2.75 15.33
CA GLU A 128 11.14 1.97 16.47
C GLU A 128 12.14 0.88 16.06
N GLN A 129 11.83 0.14 14.98
CA GLN A 129 12.65 -0.98 14.51
C GLN A 129 13.88 -0.55 13.69
N SER A 130 13.83 0.62 13.07
CA SER A 130 14.87 1.17 12.22
C SER A 130 14.99 2.68 12.44
N PRO A 131 15.67 3.13 13.51
CA PRO A 131 15.75 4.54 13.89
C PRO A 131 16.29 5.47 12.79
N GLU A 132 17.15 4.95 11.91
CA GLU A 132 17.77 5.69 10.80
C GLU A 132 16.93 5.66 9.50
N ALA A 133 15.77 4.97 9.51
CA ALA A 133 14.91 4.92 8.34
C ALA A 133 14.44 6.32 7.92
N LYS A 134 14.51 6.63 6.63
CA LYS A 134 13.92 7.85 6.05
C LYS A 134 12.46 7.61 5.78
N ILE A 135 11.58 8.26 6.54
CA ILE A 135 10.14 8.07 6.50
C ILE A 135 9.46 9.35 6.04
N GLY A 136 8.70 9.27 4.94
CA GLY A 136 8.00 10.40 4.37
C GLY A 136 6.49 10.20 4.28
N ASN A 137 5.75 11.31 4.42
CA ASN A 137 4.33 11.43 4.14
C ASN A 137 4.08 12.65 3.26
N LEU A 138 3.32 12.46 2.20
CA LEU A 138 2.89 13.50 1.27
C LEU A 138 1.41 13.27 0.94
N CYS A 139 0.55 14.24 1.19
CA CYS A 139 -0.88 14.09 1.01
C CYS A 139 -1.55 15.37 0.51
N GLU A 140 -2.64 15.22 -0.22
CA GLU A 140 -3.49 16.30 -0.69
C GLU A 140 -4.61 16.61 0.31
N TRP A 141 -5.13 15.59 0.99
CA TRP A 141 -6.10 15.75 2.07
C TRP A 141 -5.39 15.78 3.44
N ASP A 142 -5.60 16.88 4.19
CA ASP A 142 -4.98 17.07 5.52
C ASP A 142 -5.40 16.00 6.54
N GLY A 143 -6.56 15.37 6.34
CA GLY A 143 -7.05 14.28 7.18
C GLY A 143 -6.08 13.12 7.35
N ILE A 144 -5.22 12.84 6.35
CA ILE A 144 -4.16 11.83 6.45
C ILE A 144 -3.23 12.10 7.63
N ARG A 145 -2.91 13.36 7.93
CA ARG A 145 -1.96 13.74 8.97
C ARG A 145 -2.43 13.43 10.39
N TYR A 146 -3.73 13.22 10.58
CA TYR A 146 -4.29 12.76 11.86
C TYR A 146 -4.26 11.24 12.04
N LEU A 147 -3.96 10.49 10.95
CA LEU A 147 -3.96 9.04 10.90
C LEU A 147 -2.54 8.44 10.87
N VAL A 148 -1.55 9.29 10.64
CA VAL A 148 -0.12 8.94 10.70
C VAL A 148 0.50 9.49 11.97
N ASP A 149 1.55 8.84 12.44
CA ASP A 149 2.33 9.37 13.57
C ASP A 149 3.36 10.37 13.05
N THR A 150 2.95 11.64 12.97
CA THR A 150 3.78 12.72 12.37
C THR A 150 5.09 12.96 13.12
N LEU A 151 5.20 12.58 14.40
CA LEU A 151 6.42 12.70 15.18
C LEU A 151 7.50 11.68 14.78
N THR A 152 7.15 10.69 13.97
CA THR A 152 8.08 9.67 13.47
C THR A 152 8.60 9.95 12.06
N LEU A 153 8.15 11.02 11.42
CA LEU A 153 8.44 11.34 10.04
C LEU A 153 9.68 12.24 9.88
N ASP A 154 10.47 12.01 8.84
CA ASP A 154 11.53 12.93 8.38
C ASP A 154 10.97 13.97 7.40
N TYR A 155 9.86 13.65 6.73
CA TYR A 155 9.19 14.50 5.78
C TYR A 155 7.69 14.36 5.93
N ASP A 156 7.02 15.46 6.22
CA ASP A 156 5.56 15.54 6.27
C ASP A 156 5.09 16.77 5.51
N LYS A 157 4.35 16.55 4.44
CA LYS A 157 3.86 17.63 3.59
C LYS A 157 2.40 17.42 3.20
N HIS A 158 1.59 18.41 3.55
CA HIS A 158 0.24 18.59 3.02
C HIS A 158 0.30 19.58 1.85
N VAL A 159 -0.28 19.20 0.72
CA VAL A 159 -0.35 20.03 -0.49
C VAL A 159 -1.74 20.67 -0.57
N ALA A 160 -1.97 21.69 0.26
CA ALA A 160 -3.27 22.35 0.42
C ALA A 160 -3.83 22.96 -0.88
N GLU A 161 -2.95 23.36 -1.77
CA GLU A 161 -3.29 23.95 -3.07
C GLU A 161 -3.69 22.94 -4.14
N ALA A 162 -3.55 21.64 -3.86
CA ALA A 162 -3.81 20.61 -4.87
C ALA A 162 -5.25 20.65 -5.40
N GLY A 163 -6.25 20.64 -4.51
CA GLY A 163 -7.64 20.59 -4.91
C GLY A 163 -7.90 19.42 -5.89
N THR A 164 -8.11 19.74 -7.15
CA THR A 164 -8.20 18.76 -8.23
C THR A 164 -6.95 18.72 -9.14
N ASP A 165 -5.89 19.47 -8.81
CA ASP A 165 -4.61 19.51 -9.55
C ASP A 165 -3.48 18.90 -8.73
N SER A 166 -3.14 17.66 -9.01
CA SER A 166 -2.09 16.91 -8.32
C SER A 166 -0.67 17.14 -8.87
N THR A 167 -0.47 18.13 -9.74
CA THR A 167 0.85 18.43 -10.35
C THR A 167 1.91 18.75 -9.30
N ALA A 168 1.55 19.53 -8.28
CA ALA A 168 2.46 19.87 -7.19
C ALA A 168 2.82 18.64 -6.34
N THR A 169 1.85 17.77 -6.06
CA THR A 169 2.05 16.53 -5.32
C THR A 169 3.03 15.61 -6.05
N ALA A 170 2.83 15.40 -7.36
CA ALA A 170 3.74 14.59 -8.18
C ALA A 170 5.16 15.17 -8.18
N ARG A 171 5.29 16.50 -8.34
CA ARG A 171 6.59 17.18 -8.31
C ARG A 171 7.30 17.01 -6.96
N TYR A 172 6.61 17.23 -5.84
CA TYR A 172 7.19 17.04 -4.51
C TYR A 172 7.58 15.57 -4.25
N ALA A 173 6.78 14.61 -4.73
CA ALA A 173 7.13 13.21 -4.64
C ALA A 173 8.45 12.90 -5.38
N VAL A 174 8.57 13.35 -6.63
CA VAL A 174 9.77 13.16 -7.46
C VAL A 174 11.00 13.84 -6.84
N GLU A 175 10.86 15.07 -6.35
CA GLU A 175 11.93 15.82 -5.67
C GLU A 175 12.44 15.07 -4.44
N TYR A 176 11.53 14.59 -3.58
CA TYR A 176 11.89 13.88 -2.34
C TYR A 176 12.55 12.54 -2.63
N ILE A 177 12.02 11.76 -3.58
CA ILE A 177 12.60 10.47 -4.00
C ILE A 177 14.04 10.65 -4.48
N ASN A 178 14.27 11.60 -5.39
CA ASN A 178 15.59 11.85 -5.95
C ASN A 178 16.62 12.33 -4.91
N LYS A 179 16.15 13.14 -3.95
CA LYS A 179 17.02 13.73 -2.93
C LYS A 179 17.36 12.75 -1.80
N GLU A 180 16.34 12.08 -1.24
CA GLU A 180 16.45 11.37 0.03
C GLU A 180 16.46 9.84 -0.11
N LYS A 181 15.93 9.29 -1.22
CA LYS A 181 15.77 7.83 -1.43
C LYS A 181 15.11 7.18 -0.20
N PRO A 182 13.87 7.53 0.14
CA PRO A 182 13.25 7.20 1.42
C PRO A 182 13.13 5.68 1.60
N THR A 183 13.26 5.22 2.86
CA THR A 183 12.98 3.83 3.25
C THR A 183 11.49 3.50 3.14
N PHE A 184 10.64 4.43 3.57
CA PHE A 184 9.19 4.34 3.40
C PHE A 184 8.63 5.70 3.00
N PHE A 185 7.83 5.71 1.94
CA PHE A 185 7.19 6.95 1.49
C PHE A 185 5.72 6.71 1.16
N ASN A 186 4.86 7.36 1.94
CA ASN A 186 3.42 7.42 1.72
C ASN A 186 3.09 8.65 0.87
N ILE A 187 2.37 8.45 -0.24
CA ILE A 187 1.95 9.49 -1.17
C ILE A 187 0.45 9.30 -1.42
N VAL A 188 -0.38 10.28 -1.09
CA VAL A 188 -1.83 10.19 -1.24
C VAL A 188 -2.35 11.29 -2.15
N PHE A 189 -2.93 10.86 -3.27
CA PHE A 189 -3.68 11.69 -4.21
C PHE A 189 -5.16 11.67 -3.85
N ASP A 190 -5.77 12.84 -3.65
CA ASP A 190 -7.16 13.02 -3.26
C ASP A 190 -8.05 13.52 -4.43
N ALA A 191 -7.41 14.05 -5.46
CA ALA A 191 -8.07 14.71 -6.58
C ALA A 191 -9.12 13.83 -7.30
N LEU A 192 -8.99 12.49 -7.30
CA LEU A 192 -9.94 11.61 -7.95
C LEU A 192 -11.26 11.56 -7.19
N ASP A 193 -11.20 11.47 -5.87
CA ASP A 193 -12.40 11.50 -5.02
C ASP A 193 -13.10 12.85 -5.10
N HIS A 194 -12.36 13.95 -5.08
CA HIS A 194 -12.89 15.29 -5.32
C HIS A 194 -13.70 15.39 -6.63
N VAL A 195 -13.18 14.83 -7.72
CA VAL A 195 -13.89 14.78 -9.00
C VAL A 195 -15.10 13.84 -8.90
N GLY A 196 -14.99 12.73 -8.19
CA GLY A 196 -16.09 11.81 -7.91
C GLY A 196 -17.26 12.52 -7.21
N HIS A 197 -16.98 13.30 -6.18
CA HIS A 197 -17.99 14.10 -5.48
C HIS A 197 -18.58 15.23 -6.36
N ALA A 198 -17.76 15.89 -7.15
CA ALA A 198 -18.20 17.05 -7.94
C ALA A 198 -18.91 16.69 -9.26
N LYS A 199 -18.48 15.61 -9.90
CA LYS A 199 -18.91 15.22 -11.27
C LYS A 199 -19.53 13.83 -11.35
N GLY A 200 -19.45 13.06 -10.27
CA GLY A 200 -19.90 11.68 -10.17
C GLY A 200 -18.78 10.67 -10.42
N HIS A 201 -18.80 9.61 -9.63
CA HIS A 201 -17.99 8.42 -9.87
C HIS A 201 -18.49 7.69 -11.12
N ASP A 202 -17.60 6.95 -11.81
CA ASP A 202 -17.90 6.23 -13.07
C ASP A 202 -18.37 7.14 -14.22
N THR A 203 -17.85 8.39 -14.27
CA THR A 203 -18.13 9.36 -15.33
C THR A 203 -16.89 9.64 -16.17
N GLU A 204 -17.06 10.28 -17.33
CA GLU A 204 -15.94 10.72 -18.19
C GLU A 204 -14.95 11.61 -17.43
N ALA A 205 -15.46 12.56 -16.62
CA ALA A 205 -14.63 13.44 -15.81
C ALA A 205 -13.76 12.66 -14.81
N TYR A 206 -14.33 11.64 -14.16
CA TYR A 206 -13.63 10.75 -13.25
C TYR A 206 -12.51 9.96 -13.99
N TYR A 207 -12.80 9.41 -15.18
CA TYR A 207 -11.80 8.69 -15.97
C TYR A 207 -10.69 9.57 -16.51
N ASN A 208 -11.01 10.82 -16.88
CA ASN A 208 -10.00 11.80 -17.30
C ASN A 208 -9.06 12.12 -16.13
N LYS A 209 -9.58 12.30 -14.91
CA LYS A 209 -8.76 12.53 -13.73
C LYS A 209 -7.91 11.30 -13.38
N LEU A 210 -8.49 10.10 -13.45
CA LEU A 210 -7.73 8.86 -13.22
C LEU A 210 -6.56 8.72 -14.23
N SER A 211 -6.78 9.08 -15.49
CA SER A 211 -5.72 9.07 -16.52
C SER A 211 -4.63 10.12 -16.27
N GLU A 212 -4.98 11.23 -15.64
CA GLU A 212 -4.02 12.24 -15.19
C GLU A 212 -3.16 11.73 -14.03
N ILE A 213 -3.80 11.13 -13.01
CA ILE A 213 -3.09 10.54 -11.86
C ILE A 213 -2.20 9.37 -12.32
N ASP A 214 -2.62 8.57 -13.30
CA ASP A 214 -1.79 7.52 -13.88
C ASP A 214 -0.46 8.07 -14.43
N LYS A 215 -0.45 9.26 -15.03
CA LYS A 215 0.80 9.90 -15.48
C LYS A 215 1.70 10.26 -14.30
N TYR A 216 1.12 10.80 -13.23
CA TYR A 216 1.87 11.12 -12.02
C TYR A 216 2.46 9.87 -11.35
N VAL A 217 1.72 8.76 -11.33
CA VAL A 217 2.27 7.46 -10.90
C VAL A 217 3.45 7.05 -11.80
N GLY A 218 3.33 7.25 -13.11
CA GLY A 218 4.43 7.03 -14.06
C GLY A 218 5.67 7.90 -13.76
N ASP A 219 5.49 9.17 -13.42
CA ASP A 219 6.58 10.08 -13.06
C ASP A 219 7.28 9.63 -11.76
N ILE A 220 6.52 9.18 -10.76
CA ILE A 220 7.04 8.61 -9.51
C ILE A 220 7.85 7.34 -9.79
N VAL A 221 7.32 6.42 -10.59
CA VAL A 221 8.03 5.18 -11.00
C VAL A 221 9.34 5.51 -11.73
N ASN A 222 9.30 6.49 -12.63
CA ASN A 222 10.49 6.94 -13.34
C ASN A 222 11.53 7.56 -12.39
N ALA A 223 11.10 8.34 -11.39
CA ALA A 223 12.00 8.89 -10.36
C ALA A 223 12.69 7.77 -9.54
N ILE A 224 11.95 6.74 -9.14
CA ILE A 224 12.50 5.57 -8.44
C ILE A 224 13.56 4.85 -9.30
N LYS A 225 13.28 4.68 -10.61
CA LYS A 225 14.24 4.10 -11.57
C LYS A 225 15.47 4.98 -11.74
N GLN A 226 15.31 6.30 -11.92
CA GLN A 226 16.40 7.27 -12.07
C GLN A 226 17.25 7.40 -10.81
N ALA A 227 16.63 7.30 -9.62
CA ALA A 227 17.36 7.28 -8.34
C ALA A 227 18.21 6.00 -8.16
N GLY A 228 18.06 4.99 -9.02
CA GLY A 228 18.82 3.74 -9.00
C GLY A 228 18.38 2.75 -7.93
N ILE A 229 17.18 2.93 -7.35
CA ILE A 229 16.67 2.11 -6.24
C ILE A 229 15.53 1.15 -6.66
N TRP A 230 15.21 1.05 -7.94
CA TRP A 230 14.12 0.23 -8.46
C TRP A 230 14.18 -1.24 -8.03
N ASN A 231 15.33 -1.87 -8.14
CA ASN A 231 15.48 -3.30 -7.85
C ASN A 231 15.42 -3.64 -6.34
N GLU A 232 15.49 -2.63 -5.49
CA GLU A 232 15.44 -2.73 -4.03
C GLU A 232 14.13 -2.12 -3.48
N SER A 233 13.17 -1.83 -4.38
CA SER A 233 11.91 -1.18 -4.04
C SER A 233 10.71 -2.11 -4.14
N ILE A 234 9.75 -1.91 -3.24
CA ILE A 234 8.37 -2.38 -3.35
C ILE A 234 7.51 -1.15 -3.61
N ILE A 235 6.71 -1.21 -4.66
CA ILE A 235 5.71 -0.18 -4.96
C ILE A 235 4.34 -0.79 -4.75
N ILE A 236 3.55 -0.16 -3.91
CA ILE A 236 2.17 -0.53 -3.63
C ILE A 236 1.29 0.61 -4.10
N VAL A 237 0.35 0.33 -5.00
CA VAL A 237 -0.66 1.31 -5.39
C VAL A 237 -2.03 0.78 -4.99
N THR A 238 -2.77 1.58 -4.24
CA THR A 238 -4.08 1.17 -3.71
C THR A 238 -5.00 2.37 -3.48
N ALA A 239 -6.21 2.11 -3.01
CA ALA A 239 -7.18 3.11 -2.60
C ALA A 239 -7.82 2.72 -1.27
N ASP A 240 -8.37 3.68 -0.59
CA ASP A 240 -9.12 3.52 0.65
C ASP A 240 -10.56 3.04 0.39
N HIS A 241 -11.25 3.58 -0.61
CA HIS A 241 -12.59 3.19 -1.05
C HIS A 241 -12.78 3.44 -2.55
N GLY A 242 -13.88 2.99 -3.09
CA GLY A 242 -14.42 3.41 -4.36
C GLY A 242 -15.55 4.43 -4.17
N GLY A 243 -16.46 4.52 -5.15
CA GLY A 243 -17.60 5.43 -5.02
C GLY A 243 -18.74 5.06 -5.95
N LYS A 244 -19.93 5.64 -5.66
CA LYS A 244 -21.15 5.45 -6.43
C LYS A 244 -21.94 6.74 -6.53
N GLY A 245 -22.26 7.15 -7.76
CA GLY A 245 -22.90 8.45 -7.97
C GLY A 245 -21.98 9.56 -7.48
N TYR A 246 -22.40 10.36 -6.54
CA TYR A 246 -21.66 11.51 -6.02
C TYR A 246 -21.07 11.27 -4.61
N GLY A 247 -20.94 10.00 -4.17
CA GLY A 247 -20.49 9.73 -2.82
C GLY A 247 -20.00 8.31 -2.61
N HIS A 248 -19.67 8.04 -1.35
CA HIS A 248 -19.17 6.77 -0.83
C HIS A 248 -19.63 6.61 0.64
N GLY A 249 -19.11 5.62 1.38
CA GLY A 249 -19.44 5.35 2.77
C GLY A 249 -20.43 4.20 2.94
N GLY A 250 -21.02 3.73 1.84
CA GLY A 250 -21.97 2.62 1.81
C GLY A 250 -21.31 1.25 1.72
N ARG A 251 -22.13 0.26 1.38
CA ARG A 251 -21.75 -1.16 1.34
C ARG A 251 -21.95 -1.81 -0.03
N THR A 252 -22.04 -1.01 -1.08
CA THR A 252 -22.06 -1.56 -2.45
C THR A 252 -20.64 -1.95 -2.87
N MET A 253 -20.49 -2.93 -3.77
CA MET A 253 -19.17 -3.30 -4.26
C MET A 253 -18.48 -2.18 -5.03
N LEU A 254 -19.23 -1.22 -5.58
CA LEU A 254 -18.66 -0.03 -6.22
C LEU A 254 -17.93 0.88 -5.21
N GLU A 255 -18.41 0.90 -3.95
CA GLU A 255 -17.81 1.66 -2.87
C GLU A 255 -16.73 0.87 -2.14
N MET A 256 -16.87 -0.47 -2.05
CA MET A 256 -16.04 -1.32 -1.21
C MET A 256 -14.89 -2.00 -1.93
N GLU A 257 -15.01 -2.33 -3.23
CA GLU A 257 -13.91 -3.00 -3.94
C GLU A 257 -12.96 -1.99 -4.54
N THR A 258 -11.68 -2.10 -4.18
CA THR A 258 -10.59 -1.23 -4.64
C THR A 258 -9.44 -2.05 -5.22
N PRO A 259 -8.63 -1.47 -6.12
CA PRO A 259 -7.43 -2.11 -6.61
C PRO A 259 -6.36 -2.20 -5.51
N PHE A 260 -5.51 -3.22 -5.62
CA PHE A 260 -4.25 -3.35 -4.90
C PHE A 260 -3.23 -3.93 -5.88
N ILE A 261 -2.22 -3.17 -6.17
CA ILE A 261 -1.17 -3.48 -7.14
C ILE A 261 0.16 -3.55 -6.41
#